data_6b3d9c85f527ae658429cfe744b561c8
#
_entry.id   6b3d9c85f527ae658429cfe744b561c8
#
_cell.length_a   1.000
_cell.length_b   1.000
_cell.length_c   1.000
_cell.angle_alpha   90.00
_cell.angle_beta   90.00
_cell.angle_gamma   90.00
#
_symmetry.space_group_name_H-M   'P 1'
#
loop_
_entity.id
_entity.type
_entity.pdbx_description
1 polymer ?
#
loop_
_entity_poly.entity_id
_entity_poly.type
_entity_poly.pdbx_seq_one_letter_code
_entity_poly.pdbx_strand_id
1 'polypeptide(L)'
;MNDRIENCLYQAGLTAQGCWDDLDDYARQGIEKFAELIVRECLDIALEVRGEPATDTHYVIGYDRACEKMIDAIKESYGVEE
;
A
#
# COMPACT_ATOMS: atom_id res chain seq x y z
N MET A 1 7.11 -4.16 -11.82
CA MET A 1 6.30 -4.28 -10.58
C MET A 1 7.19 -3.96 -9.38
N ASN A 2 6.62 -3.46 -8.31
CA ASN A 2 7.34 -3.09 -7.09
C ASN A 2 7.86 -4.35 -6.37
N ASP A 3 9.08 -4.30 -5.82
CA ASP A 3 9.72 -5.45 -5.17
C ASP A 3 8.93 -5.99 -3.97
N ARG A 4 8.29 -5.12 -3.22
CA ARG A 4 7.46 -5.55 -2.08
C ARG A 4 6.22 -6.29 -2.53
N ILE A 5 5.60 -5.83 -3.59
CA ILE A 5 4.44 -6.51 -4.19
C ILE A 5 4.87 -7.86 -4.76
N GLU A 6 6.02 -7.93 -5.44
CA GLU A 6 6.56 -9.19 -5.94
C GLU A 6 6.80 -10.20 -4.81
N ASN A 7 7.37 -9.74 -3.71
CA ASN A 7 7.59 -10.60 -2.55
C ASN A 7 6.27 -11.12 -1.97
N CYS A 8 5.25 -10.29 -1.93
CA CYS A 8 3.91 -10.70 -1.49
C CYS A 8 3.31 -11.75 -2.41
N LEU A 9 3.49 -11.59 -3.72
CA LEU A 9 3.04 -12.59 -4.71
C LEU A 9 3.73 -13.94 -4.48
N TYR A 10 5.03 -13.91 -4.21
CA TYR A 10 5.79 -15.11 -3.92
C TYR A 10 5.28 -15.80 -2.66
N GLN A 11 5.10 -15.05 -1.59
CA GLN A 11 4.60 -15.59 -0.32
C GLN A 11 3.18 -16.14 -0.43
N ALA A 12 2.37 -15.55 -1.30
CA ALA A 12 1.01 -16.01 -1.56
C ALA A 12 0.95 -17.27 -2.45
N GLY A 13 2.10 -17.69 -3.00
CA GLY A 13 2.15 -18.86 -3.87
C GLY A 13 1.79 -18.59 -5.31
N LEU A 14 1.57 -17.33 -5.68
CA LEU A 14 1.15 -16.97 -7.05
C LEU A 14 2.25 -17.09 -8.08
N THR A 15 3.52 -17.17 -7.66
CA THR A 15 4.66 -17.36 -8.56
C THR A 15 5.20 -18.77 -8.54
N ALA A 16 4.59 -19.68 -7.77
CA ALA A 16 5.07 -21.07 -7.64
C ALA A 16 4.80 -21.84 -8.92
N GLN A 17 5.78 -22.68 -9.32
CA GLN A 17 5.63 -23.62 -10.43
C GLN A 17 5.21 -22.96 -11.76
N GLY A 18 5.63 -21.71 -11.98
CA GLY A 18 5.28 -20.99 -13.20
C GLY A 18 3.85 -20.45 -13.25
N CYS A 19 3.14 -20.43 -12.13
CA CYS A 19 1.76 -19.93 -12.10
C CYS A 19 1.66 -18.50 -12.63
N TRP A 20 2.61 -17.64 -12.30
CA TRP A 20 2.60 -16.26 -12.78
C TRP A 20 2.77 -16.18 -14.30
N ASP A 21 3.67 -17.01 -14.84
CA ASP A 21 3.95 -17.04 -16.29
C ASP A 21 2.79 -17.64 -17.08
N ASP A 22 1.98 -18.49 -16.47
CA ASP A 22 0.80 -19.09 -17.09
C ASP A 22 -0.36 -18.10 -17.24
N LEU A 23 -0.34 -16.98 -16.50
CA LEU A 23 -1.34 -15.96 -16.61
C LEU A 23 -1.09 -15.09 -17.85
N ASP A 24 -2.17 -14.61 -18.48
CA ASP A 24 -2.02 -13.65 -19.56
C ASP A 24 -1.67 -12.27 -19.02
N ASP A 25 -1.32 -11.34 -19.90
CA ASP A 25 -0.92 -10.00 -19.52
C ASP A 25 -2.04 -9.25 -18.80
N TYR A 26 -3.28 -9.47 -19.20
CA TYR A 26 -4.44 -8.83 -18.58
C TYR A 26 -4.60 -9.29 -17.13
N ALA A 27 -4.47 -10.59 -16.87
CA ALA A 27 -4.58 -11.13 -15.52
C ALA A 27 -3.44 -10.64 -14.63
N ARG A 28 -2.20 -10.60 -15.13
CA ARG A 28 -1.06 -10.09 -14.39
C ARG A 28 -1.24 -8.62 -14.03
N GLN A 29 -1.66 -7.81 -14.99
CA GLN A 29 -1.96 -6.39 -14.74
C GLN A 29 -3.08 -6.20 -13.74
N GLY A 30 -4.10 -7.05 -13.79
CA GLY A 30 -5.19 -7.04 -12.83
C GLY A 30 -4.73 -7.31 -11.41
N ILE A 31 -3.84 -8.28 -11.23
CA ILE A 31 -3.29 -8.60 -9.91
C ILE A 31 -2.42 -7.45 -9.38
N GLU A 32 -1.57 -6.87 -10.22
CA GLU A 32 -0.77 -5.70 -9.85
C GLU A 32 -1.67 -4.53 -9.45
N LYS A 33 -2.70 -4.27 -10.23
CA LYS A 33 -3.66 -3.20 -9.95
C LYS A 33 -4.42 -3.45 -8.64
N PHE A 34 -4.80 -4.69 -8.41
CA PHE A 34 -5.46 -5.09 -7.17
C PHE A 34 -4.58 -4.77 -5.95
N ALA A 35 -3.30 -5.12 -6.02
CA ALA A 35 -2.36 -4.83 -4.94
C ALA A 35 -2.22 -3.32 -4.70
N GLU A 36 -2.08 -2.53 -5.78
CA GLU A 36 -1.99 -1.08 -5.68
C GLU A 36 -3.25 -0.46 -5.08
N LEU A 37 -4.43 -0.96 -5.47
CA LEU A 37 -5.70 -0.46 -4.96
C LEU A 37 -5.85 -0.73 -3.46
N ILE A 38 -5.40 -1.89 -2.98
CA ILE A 38 -5.42 -2.20 -1.55
C ILE A 38 -4.52 -1.20 -0.80
N VAL A 39 -3.31 -0.94 -1.31
CA VAL A 39 -2.41 0.02 -0.70
C VAL A 39 -3.04 1.41 -0.65
N ARG A 40 -3.69 1.85 -1.73
CA ARG A 40 -4.38 3.14 -1.78
C ARG A 40 -5.51 3.22 -0.76
N GLU A 41 -6.28 2.16 -0.60
CA GLU A 41 -7.34 2.15 0.41
C GLU A 41 -6.78 2.24 1.83
N CYS A 42 -5.66 1.57 2.10
CA CYS A 42 -4.98 1.70 3.38
C CYS A 42 -4.48 3.13 3.61
N LEU A 43 -3.97 3.78 2.57
CA LEU A 43 -3.54 5.18 2.65
C LEU A 43 -4.72 6.11 2.92
N ASP A 44 -5.87 5.87 2.28
CA ASP A 44 -7.09 6.65 2.51
C ASP A 44 -7.55 6.54 3.96
N ILE A 45 -7.51 5.34 4.54
CA ILE A 45 -7.83 5.13 5.95
C ILE A 45 -6.86 5.90 6.84
N ALA A 46 -5.57 5.86 6.54
CA ALA A 46 -4.56 6.58 7.31
C ALA A 46 -4.79 8.10 7.24
N LEU A 47 -5.19 8.61 6.08
CA LEU A 47 -5.52 10.03 5.91
C LEU A 47 -6.76 10.42 6.71
N GLU A 48 -7.78 9.57 6.75
CA GLU A 48 -8.97 9.79 7.55
C GLU A 48 -8.63 9.88 9.03
N VAL A 49 -7.80 8.95 9.53
CA VAL A 49 -7.37 8.94 10.92
C VAL A 49 -6.57 10.19 11.25
N ARG A 50 -5.69 10.62 10.33
CA ARG A 50 -4.92 11.85 10.49
C ARG A 50 -5.82 13.08 10.62
N GLY A 51 -6.93 13.10 9.90
CA GLY A 51 -7.88 14.22 9.91
C GLY A 51 -8.81 14.26 11.10
N GLU A 52 -8.81 13.27 12.00
CA GLU A 52 -9.69 13.25 13.14
C GLU A 52 -9.31 14.33 14.18
N PRO A 53 -10.31 15.06 14.72
CA PRO A 53 -10.02 16.07 15.72
C PRO A 53 -9.54 15.45 17.03
N ALA A 54 -8.45 16.01 17.59
CA ALA A 54 -7.94 15.63 18.90
C ALA A 54 -8.10 16.81 19.87
N THR A 55 -8.20 16.51 21.15
CA THR A 55 -8.46 17.51 22.19
C THR A 55 -7.20 18.20 22.69
N ASP A 56 -6.03 17.68 22.40
CA ASP A 56 -4.74 18.22 22.84
C ASP A 56 -3.90 18.63 21.62
N THR A 57 -3.54 19.92 21.54
CA THR A 57 -2.83 20.50 20.42
C THR A 57 -1.43 19.88 20.24
N HIS A 58 -0.71 19.64 21.33
CA HIS A 58 0.63 19.02 21.24
C HIS A 58 0.55 17.59 20.76
N TYR A 59 -0.44 16.87 21.23
CA TYR A 59 -0.69 15.49 20.81
C TYR A 59 -1.05 15.44 19.33
N VAL A 60 -1.89 16.36 18.87
CA VAL A 60 -2.28 16.46 17.46
C VAL A 60 -1.08 16.64 16.55
N ILE A 61 -0.14 17.55 16.89
CA ILE A 61 1.02 17.83 16.07
C ILE A 61 1.91 16.57 15.94
N GLY A 62 2.17 15.89 17.05
CA GLY A 62 2.96 14.66 17.03
C GLY A 62 2.28 13.52 16.27
N TYR A 63 0.98 13.40 16.45
CA TYR A 63 0.16 12.40 15.78
C TYR A 63 0.14 12.60 14.27
N ASP A 64 -0.07 13.84 13.81
CA ASP A 64 -0.10 14.18 12.38
C ASP A 64 1.25 13.89 11.72
N ARG A 65 2.35 14.22 12.39
CA ARG A 65 3.70 13.95 11.85
C ARG A 65 3.96 12.45 11.72
N ALA A 66 3.55 11.67 12.72
CA ALA A 66 3.71 10.22 12.68
C ALA A 66 2.90 9.61 11.54
N CYS A 67 1.67 10.07 11.35
CA CYS A 67 0.81 9.62 10.25
C CYS A 67 1.39 10.01 8.89
N GLU A 68 1.90 11.24 8.73
CA GLU A 68 2.52 11.70 7.49
C GLU A 68 3.74 10.86 7.13
N LYS A 69 4.61 10.58 8.10
CA LYS A 69 5.79 9.74 7.88
C LYS A 69 5.41 8.33 7.46
N MET A 70 4.38 7.77 8.09
CA MET A 70 3.89 6.45 7.76
C MET A 70 3.30 6.42 6.34
N ILE A 71 2.48 7.40 6.00
CA ILE A 71 1.88 7.52 4.67
C ILE A 71 2.96 7.64 3.60
N ASP A 72 3.94 8.52 3.80
CA ASP A 72 5.04 8.72 2.86
C ASP A 72 5.87 7.45 2.70
N ALA A 73 6.15 6.75 3.79
CA ALA A 73 6.90 5.50 3.77
C ALA A 73 6.16 4.40 2.99
N ILE A 74 4.84 4.32 3.16
CA ILE A 74 4.02 3.35 2.44
C ILE A 74 4.00 3.66 0.94
N LYS A 75 3.79 4.94 0.57
CA LYS A 75 3.80 5.35 -0.83
C LYS A 75 5.13 5.02 -1.50
N GLU A 76 6.22 5.35 -0.84
CA GLU A 76 7.56 5.10 -1.34
C GLU A 76 7.84 3.60 -1.46
N SER A 77 7.47 2.83 -0.44
CA SER A 77 7.72 1.39 -0.39
C SER A 77 6.98 0.60 -1.46
N TYR A 78 5.77 1.04 -1.81
CA TYR A 78 4.93 0.34 -2.79
C TYR A 78 4.83 1.06 -4.13
N GLY A 79 5.49 2.20 -4.27
CA GLY A 79 5.43 2.96 -5.51
C GLY A 79 4.04 3.48 -5.86
N VAL A 80 3.20 3.73 -4.84
CA VAL A 80 1.83 4.20 -5.02
C VAL A 80 1.78 5.69 -4.74
N GLU A 81 1.14 6.44 -5.64
CA GLU A 81 0.88 7.87 -5.48
C GLU A 81 -0.63 8.09 -5.34
N GLU A 82 -0.99 9.05 -4.51
CA GLU A 82 -2.37 9.51 -4.41
C GLU A 82 -2.59 10.77 -5.20
#